data_c41b7c13a9d295bc09a7ccba1b669aae
#
_entry.id   c41b7c13a9d295bc09a7ccba1b669aae
#
_cell.length_a   1.000
_cell.length_b   1.000
_cell.length_c   1.000
_cell.angle_alpha   90.00
_cell.angle_beta   90.00
_cell.angle_gamma   90.00
#
_symmetry.space_group_name_H-M   'P 1'
#
loop_
_entity.id
_entity.type
_entity.pdbx_description
1 polymer ?
#
loop_
_entity_poly.entity_id
_entity_poly.type
_entity_poly.pdbx_seq_one_letter_code
_entity_poly.pdbx_strand_id
1 'polypeptide(L)'
;MALLAASENLIYFPQRLDPAGRQGILARYPGVVEVSITATDGVGLHGWHVRGGTGPMRPLAIYFGGNAEEVSWMLAFAEVFAGWDLALVNYRGYGLSAGKPSQQALLRDALAIYDHFVGQPGIDPARVITVGRSLGSGVATYLASQRSMHGVLLVAPFDSITEVAQNLYPFLPVRLILGDLYNSAALAPAMTAPLRMIVASHDEVIPVQRSQHLFDAWGGPKERVTIAGAGHNDLQQHREYWQAIRNFLRR
;
A
#
# COMPACT_ATOMS: atom_id res chain seq x y z
N MET A 1 3.46 -26.60 5.98
CA MET A 1 4.34 -25.84 5.06
C MET A 1 3.89 -25.92 3.61
N ALA A 2 3.66 -27.08 3.01
CA ALA A 2 3.23 -27.22 1.61
C ALA A 2 1.85 -26.59 1.29
N LEU A 3 0.88 -26.66 2.18
CA LEU A 3 -0.45 -26.05 2.03
C LEU A 3 -0.40 -24.52 2.04
N LEU A 4 0.43 -23.91 2.88
CA LEU A 4 0.63 -22.44 2.93
C LEU A 4 1.29 -21.92 1.64
N ALA A 5 2.30 -22.63 1.11
CA ALA A 5 2.92 -22.23 -0.15
C ALA A 5 1.99 -22.38 -1.37
N ALA A 6 1.04 -23.34 -1.33
CA ALA A 6 0.01 -23.48 -2.37
C ALA A 6 -1.05 -22.36 -2.27
N SER A 7 -1.41 -21.91 -1.08
CA SER A 7 -2.38 -20.83 -0.87
C SER A 7 -1.82 -19.45 -1.27
N GLU A 8 -0.52 -19.22 -1.11
CA GLU A 8 0.13 -17.97 -1.53
C GLU A 8 0.03 -17.72 -3.04
N ASN A 9 0.13 -18.79 -3.86
CA ASN A 9 -0.07 -18.69 -5.31
C ASN A 9 -1.52 -18.32 -5.72
N LEU A 10 -2.48 -18.49 -4.82
CA LEU A 10 -3.88 -18.13 -5.06
C LEU A 10 -4.18 -16.68 -4.65
N ILE A 11 -3.30 -16.04 -3.88
CA ILE A 11 -3.51 -14.70 -3.32
C ILE A 11 -2.85 -13.64 -4.15
N TYR A 12 -1.65 -13.91 -4.70
CA TYR A 12 -0.86 -12.91 -5.41
C TYR A 12 -0.98 -13.05 -6.93
N PHE A 13 -1.23 -11.92 -7.61
CA PHE A 13 -1.35 -11.83 -9.06
C PHE A 13 -0.28 -10.87 -9.63
N PRO A 14 0.99 -11.26 -9.68
CA PRO A 14 2.08 -10.39 -10.09
C PRO A 14 1.88 -9.81 -11.49
N GLN A 15 1.91 -8.49 -11.59
CA GLN A 15 1.95 -7.77 -12.86
C GLN A 15 3.40 -7.40 -13.15
N ARG A 16 3.92 -7.86 -14.28
CA ARG A 16 5.30 -7.62 -14.68
C ARG A 16 5.41 -6.37 -15.55
N LEU A 17 6.52 -5.67 -15.42
CA LEU A 17 6.92 -4.60 -16.32
C LEU A 17 8.02 -5.13 -17.25
N ASP A 18 7.86 -4.94 -18.54
CA ASP A 18 8.89 -5.32 -19.51
C ASP A 18 9.88 -4.15 -19.76
N PRO A 19 11.02 -4.42 -20.44
CA PRO A 19 11.99 -3.37 -20.74
C PRO A 19 11.44 -2.21 -21.57
N ALA A 20 10.50 -2.47 -22.47
CA ALA A 20 9.87 -1.42 -23.30
C ALA A 20 8.97 -0.52 -22.44
N GLY A 21 8.17 -1.12 -21.56
CA GLY A 21 7.35 -0.38 -20.60
C GLY A 21 8.20 0.49 -19.67
N ARG A 22 9.34 -0.03 -19.17
CA ARG A 22 10.31 0.75 -18.37
C ARG A 22 10.82 1.97 -19.15
N GLN A 23 11.24 1.78 -20.40
CA GLN A 23 11.70 2.88 -21.24
C GLN A 23 10.60 3.91 -21.49
N GLY A 24 9.38 3.45 -21.73
CA GLY A 24 8.19 4.31 -21.91
C GLY A 24 7.91 5.17 -20.67
N ILE A 25 8.05 4.61 -19.47
CA ILE A 25 7.90 5.35 -18.20
C ILE A 25 8.95 6.46 -18.09
N LEU A 26 10.22 6.13 -18.29
CA LEU A 26 11.32 7.09 -18.20
C LEU A 26 11.19 8.22 -19.24
N ALA A 27 10.74 7.91 -20.45
CA ALA A 27 10.48 8.90 -21.48
C ALA A 27 9.30 9.81 -21.14
N ARG A 28 8.24 9.25 -20.55
CA ARG A 28 7.00 9.99 -20.24
C ARG A 28 7.13 10.85 -18.97
N TYR A 29 7.96 10.43 -18.02
CA TYR A 29 8.14 11.09 -16.71
C TYR A 29 9.61 11.40 -16.44
N PRO A 30 10.22 12.39 -17.14
CA PRO A 30 11.67 12.65 -17.09
C PRO A 30 12.20 13.10 -15.71
N GLY A 31 11.29 13.50 -14.79
CA GLY A 31 11.64 13.86 -13.40
C GLY A 31 11.62 12.70 -12.40
N VAL A 32 11.26 11.50 -12.87
CA VAL A 32 11.20 10.30 -12.03
C VAL A 32 12.59 9.68 -11.90
N VAL A 33 12.94 9.30 -10.68
CA VAL A 33 14.17 8.54 -10.39
C VAL A 33 13.83 7.07 -10.23
N GLU A 34 14.44 6.22 -11.04
CA GLU A 34 14.34 4.77 -10.86
C GLU A 34 15.13 4.35 -9.62
N VAL A 35 14.57 3.50 -8.78
CA VAL A 35 15.21 3.02 -7.55
C VAL A 35 15.33 1.51 -7.54
N SER A 36 16.45 1.03 -6.99
CA SER A 36 16.68 -0.36 -6.69
C SER A 36 17.02 -0.50 -5.21
N ILE A 37 16.29 -1.35 -4.51
CA ILE A 37 16.45 -1.60 -3.08
C ILE A 37 16.77 -3.07 -2.89
N THR A 38 17.83 -3.37 -2.15
CA THR A 38 18.14 -4.76 -1.78
C THR A 38 17.43 -5.08 -0.47
N ALA A 39 16.50 -6.01 -0.51
CA ALA A 39 15.83 -6.54 0.68
C ALA A 39 16.81 -7.29 1.58
N THR A 40 16.43 -7.52 2.84
CA THR A 40 17.29 -8.15 3.85
C THR A 40 17.74 -9.58 3.50
N ASP A 41 17.02 -10.24 2.60
CA ASP A 41 17.35 -11.58 2.08
C ASP A 41 18.07 -11.54 0.70
N GLY A 42 18.55 -10.37 0.29
CA GLY A 42 19.28 -10.16 -0.96
C GLY A 42 18.41 -10.01 -2.21
N VAL A 43 17.07 -10.07 -2.09
CA VAL A 43 16.17 -9.86 -3.24
C VAL A 43 16.17 -8.40 -3.67
N GLY A 44 16.36 -8.16 -4.97
CA GLY A 44 16.25 -6.82 -5.55
C GLY A 44 14.80 -6.38 -5.74
N LEU A 45 14.43 -5.26 -5.13
CA LEU A 45 13.15 -4.59 -5.33
C LEU A 45 13.36 -3.39 -6.24
N HIS A 46 12.42 -3.18 -7.16
CA HIS A 46 12.45 -2.11 -8.14
C HIS A 46 11.29 -1.15 -7.93
N GLY A 47 11.52 0.12 -8.18
CA GLY A 47 10.47 1.13 -8.05
C GLY A 47 10.87 2.48 -8.61
N TRP A 48 10.07 3.48 -8.25
CA TRP A 48 10.15 4.84 -8.71
C TRP A 48 10.11 5.80 -7.53
N HIS A 49 10.93 6.85 -7.59
CA HIS A 49 10.92 7.96 -6.65
C HIS A 49 10.61 9.26 -7.39
N VAL A 50 9.53 9.91 -7.00
CA VAL A 50 9.16 11.24 -7.46
C VAL A 50 9.50 12.25 -6.38
N ARG A 51 10.36 13.22 -6.66
CA ARG A 51 10.65 14.32 -5.75
C ARG A 51 9.56 15.37 -5.86
N GLY A 52 8.82 15.60 -4.77
CA GLY A 52 7.69 16.52 -4.75
C GLY A 52 7.93 17.82 -4.00
N GLY A 53 8.97 17.88 -3.18
CA GLY A 53 9.31 19.05 -2.35
C GLY A 53 10.57 19.78 -2.81
N THR A 54 10.67 21.07 -2.53
CA THR A 54 11.84 21.92 -2.85
C THR A 54 12.70 22.28 -1.62
N GLY A 55 12.24 21.93 -0.41
CA GLY A 55 12.94 22.25 0.84
C GLY A 55 14.13 21.31 1.12
N PRO A 56 15.00 21.69 2.09
CA PRO A 56 16.13 20.87 2.49
C PRO A 56 15.71 19.56 3.17
N MET A 57 14.53 19.54 3.80
CA MET A 57 13.92 18.37 4.43
C MET A 57 12.51 18.19 3.84
N ARG A 58 12.29 17.07 3.14
CA ARG A 58 11.06 16.80 2.40
C ARG A 58 10.26 15.69 3.07
N PRO A 59 8.93 15.86 3.22
CA PRO A 59 8.07 14.79 3.67
C PRO A 59 8.01 13.66 2.63
N LEU A 60 7.75 12.44 3.09
CA LEU A 60 7.74 11.24 2.26
C LEU A 60 6.39 10.52 2.34
N ALA A 61 5.83 10.17 1.19
CA ALA A 61 4.72 9.24 1.06
C ALA A 61 5.23 7.92 0.47
N ILE A 62 5.05 6.81 1.19
CA ILE A 62 5.39 5.47 0.70
C ILE A 62 4.08 4.78 0.29
N TYR A 63 3.97 4.43 -0.98
CA TYR A 63 2.77 3.80 -1.55
C TYR A 63 2.96 2.29 -1.70
N PHE A 64 2.01 1.54 -1.17
CA PHE A 64 1.87 0.09 -1.34
C PHE A 64 0.64 -0.19 -2.19
N GLY A 65 0.88 -0.76 -3.36
CA GLY A 65 -0.15 -1.05 -4.36
C GLY A 65 -1.11 -2.15 -3.97
N GLY A 66 -2.18 -2.28 -4.73
CA GLY A 66 -3.12 -3.39 -4.62
C GLY A 66 -2.53 -4.69 -5.17
N ASN A 67 -3.30 -5.76 -5.01
CA ASN A 67 -3.00 -7.00 -5.71
C ASN A 67 -3.19 -6.80 -7.22
N ALA A 68 -2.46 -7.51 -8.05
CA ALA A 68 -2.47 -7.34 -9.51
C ALA A 68 -2.15 -5.89 -9.98
N GLU A 69 -1.32 -5.16 -9.23
CA GLU A 69 -0.96 -3.78 -9.53
C GLU A 69 0.56 -3.64 -9.73
N GLU A 70 0.96 -3.09 -10.88
CA GLU A 70 2.30 -2.55 -11.10
C GLU A 70 2.24 -1.04 -10.77
N VAL A 71 3.08 -0.56 -9.84
CA VAL A 71 2.89 0.73 -9.18
C VAL A 71 3.14 1.97 -10.04
N SER A 72 3.71 1.82 -11.25
CA SER A 72 4.02 2.97 -12.10
C SER A 72 2.79 3.74 -12.61
N TRP A 73 1.61 3.13 -12.60
CA TRP A 73 0.38 3.83 -12.97
C TRP A 73 0.13 5.06 -12.08
N MET A 74 0.59 5.03 -10.82
CA MET A 74 0.45 6.13 -9.87
C MET A 74 1.26 7.37 -10.29
N LEU A 75 2.25 7.23 -11.17
CA LEU A 75 3.03 8.35 -11.70
C LEU A 75 2.13 9.36 -12.45
N ALA A 76 1.05 8.89 -13.08
CA ALA A 76 0.08 9.77 -13.73
C ALA A 76 -0.65 10.68 -12.75
N PHE A 77 -0.61 10.37 -11.46
CA PHE A 77 -1.29 11.09 -10.39
C PHE A 77 -0.32 11.66 -9.34
N ALA A 78 0.99 11.67 -9.63
CA ALA A 78 2.02 12.14 -8.70
C ALA A 78 1.79 13.59 -8.24
N GLU A 79 1.16 14.44 -9.06
CA GLU A 79 0.78 15.82 -8.70
C GLU A 79 -0.16 15.89 -7.48
N VAL A 80 -0.90 14.84 -7.19
CA VAL A 80 -1.75 14.77 -5.98
C VAL A 80 -0.89 14.87 -4.72
N PHE A 81 0.36 14.40 -4.80
CA PHE A 81 1.35 14.39 -3.72
C PHE A 81 2.30 15.60 -3.79
N ALA A 82 1.90 16.69 -4.46
CA ALA A 82 2.73 17.89 -4.54
C ALA A 82 3.17 18.37 -3.14
N GLY A 83 4.48 18.62 -3.00
CA GLY A 83 5.11 18.95 -1.72
C GLY A 83 5.61 17.75 -0.92
N TRP A 84 5.31 16.51 -1.32
CA TRP A 84 5.77 15.26 -0.75
C TRP A 84 6.65 14.51 -1.76
N ASP A 85 7.72 13.92 -1.30
CA ASP A 85 8.39 12.88 -2.08
C ASP A 85 7.48 11.64 -2.11
N LEU A 86 7.39 10.97 -3.27
CA LEU A 86 6.54 9.80 -3.45
C LEU A 86 7.40 8.59 -3.82
N ALA A 87 7.41 7.59 -2.96
CA ALA A 87 8.07 6.31 -3.18
C ALA A 87 7.05 5.27 -3.66
N LEU A 88 7.27 4.74 -4.86
CA LEU A 88 6.46 3.71 -5.53
C LEU A 88 7.34 2.49 -5.74
N VAL A 89 7.25 1.48 -4.87
CA VAL A 89 8.09 0.27 -4.98
C VAL A 89 7.22 -0.95 -5.23
N ASN A 90 7.53 -1.66 -6.31
CA ASN A 90 6.87 -2.91 -6.65
C ASN A 90 7.18 -4.00 -5.63
N TYR A 91 6.17 -4.76 -5.23
CA TYR A 91 6.40 -5.97 -4.45
C TYR A 91 7.34 -6.93 -5.18
N ARG A 92 8.05 -7.77 -4.41
CA ARG A 92 8.81 -8.85 -5.01
C ARG A 92 7.93 -9.68 -5.96
N GLY A 93 8.46 -9.98 -7.14
CA GLY A 93 7.72 -10.64 -8.19
C GLY A 93 6.87 -9.73 -9.07
N TYR A 94 6.61 -8.47 -8.68
CA TYR A 94 5.86 -7.47 -9.47
C TYR A 94 6.81 -6.51 -10.18
N GLY A 95 6.34 -5.87 -11.24
CA GLY A 95 7.14 -4.96 -12.04
C GLY A 95 8.46 -5.58 -12.47
N LEU A 96 9.57 -4.92 -12.14
CA LEU A 96 10.94 -5.43 -12.33
C LEU A 96 11.55 -5.98 -11.04
N SER A 97 10.81 -6.04 -9.93
CA SER A 97 11.29 -6.64 -8.69
C SER A 97 11.50 -8.14 -8.86
N ALA A 98 12.60 -8.64 -8.32
CA ALA A 98 12.94 -10.05 -8.31
C ALA A 98 12.11 -10.85 -7.26
N GLY A 99 12.34 -12.14 -7.17
CA GLY A 99 11.78 -13.02 -6.15
C GLY A 99 10.32 -13.41 -6.38
N LYS A 100 9.70 -13.92 -5.30
CA LYS A 100 8.29 -14.34 -5.27
C LYS A 100 7.58 -13.71 -4.08
N PRO A 101 6.32 -13.27 -4.22
CA PRO A 101 5.57 -12.68 -3.13
C PRO A 101 5.19 -13.74 -2.09
N SER A 102 5.23 -13.36 -0.84
CA SER A 102 4.62 -14.01 0.31
C SER A 102 4.32 -12.95 1.36
N GLN A 103 3.36 -13.20 2.26
CA GLN A 103 3.05 -12.23 3.31
C GLN A 103 4.30 -11.83 4.10
N GLN A 104 5.02 -12.81 4.62
CA GLN A 104 6.22 -12.55 5.43
C GLN A 104 7.26 -11.74 4.68
N ALA A 105 7.42 -12.01 3.38
CA ALA A 105 8.38 -11.30 2.55
C ALA A 105 7.93 -9.85 2.28
N LEU A 106 6.67 -9.63 1.90
CA LEU A 106 6.14 -8.28 1.65
C LEU A 106 6.22 -7.39 2.91
N LEU A 107 5.94 -7.96 4.08
CA LEU A 107 6.01 -7.23 5.34
C LEU A 107 7.46 -6.84 5.70
N ARG A 108 8.43 -7.74 5.48
CA ARG A 108 9.86 -7.42 5.65
C ARG A 108 10.34 -6.39 4.63
N ASP A 109 9.90 -6.53 3.39
CA ASP A 109 10.26 -5.59 2.33
C ASP A 109 9.74 -4.18 2.63
N ALA A 110 8.56 -4.04 3.22
CA ALA A 110 8.01 -2.75 3.61
C ALA A 110 8.92 -2.02 4.61
N LEU A 111 9.53 -2.75 5.56
CA LEU A 111 10.51 -2.20 6.48
C LEU A 111 11.79 -1.76 5.75
N ALA A 112 12.31 -2.61 4.85
CA ALA A 112 13.49 -2.29 4.07
C ALA A 112 13.28 -1.07 3.15
N ILE A 113 12.08 -0.94 2.56
CA ILE A 113 11.69 0.23 1.75
C ILE A 113 11.67 1.49 2.62
N TYR A 114 11.03 1.44 3.78
CA TYR A 114 11.00 2.56 4.71
C TYR A 114 12.41 2.98 5.12
N ASP A 115 13.23 2.03 5.60
CA ASP A 115 14.58 2.29 6.10
C ASP A 115 15.49 2.84 4.98
N HIS A 116 15.33 2.36 3.73
CA HIS A 116 16.04 2.87 2.56
C HIS A 116 15.73 4.35 2.32
N PHE A 117 14.45 4.73 2.26
CA PHE A 117 14.07 6.11 1.91
C PHE A 117 14.34 7.08 3.05
N VAL A 118 14.07 6.69 4.30
CA VAL A 118 14.33 7.55 5.47
C VAL A 118 15.83 7.78 5.68
N GLY A 119 16.67 6.83 5.25
CA GLY A 119 18.12 7.00 5.22
C GLY A 119 18.65 7.94 4.12
N GLN A 120 17.81 8.37 3.17
CA GLN A 120 18.25 9.27 2.08
C GLN A 120 18.42 10.72 2.57
N PRO A 121 19.46 11.44 2.12
CA PRO A 121 19.62 12.84 2.43
C PRO A 121 18.42 13.68 1.99
N GLY A 122 17.93 14.54 2.89
CA GLY A 122 16.86 15.46 2.62
C GLY A 122 15.44 14.88 2.76
N ILE A 123 15.29 13.65 3.23
CA ILE A 123 13.99 13.11 3.68
C ILE A 123 13.80 13.44 5.15
N ASP A 124 12.63 13.94 5.52
CA ASP A 124 12.24 14.24 6.90
C ASP A 124 11.66 12.98 7.57
N PRO A 125 12.38 12.32 8.48
CA PRO A 125 11.91 11.10 9.12
C PRO A 125 10.70 11.31 10.05
N ALA A 126 10.43 12.56 10.47
CA ALA A 126 9.27 12.89 11.28
C ALA A 126 7.99 13.08 10.42
N ARG A 127 8.15 13.24 9.12
CA ARG A 127 7.05 13.49 8.18
C ARG A 127 6.96 12.39 7.12
N VAL A 128 6.79 11.15 7.57
CA VAL A 128 6.59 10.00 6.70
C VAL A 128 5.16 9.51 6.84
N ILE A 129 4.44 9.39 5.73
CA ILE A 129 3.15 8.71 5.66
C ILE A 129 3.27 7.40 4.89
N THR A 130 2.41 6.45 5.24
CA THR A 130 2.21 5.26 4.42
C THR A 130 0.84 5.30 3.77
N VAL A 131 0.80 4.91 2.50
CA VAL A 131 -0.42 4.83 1.68
C VAL A 131 -0.59 3.39 1.22
N GLY A 132 -1.70 2.76 1.56
CA GLY A 132 -1.96 1.37 1.18
C GLY A 132 -3.29 1.20 0.48
N ARG A 133 -3.30 0.59 -0.70
CA ARG A 133 -4.51 0.27 -1.45
C ARG A 133 -4.79 -1.22 -1.43
N SER A 134 -6.01 -1.63 -1.08
CA SER A 134 -6.44 -3.04 -1.11
C SER A 134 -5.44 -3.93 -0.35
N LEU A 135 -4.77 -4.89 -0.99
CA LEU A 135 -3.68 -5.68 -0.40
C LEU A 135 -2.65 -4.80 0.33
N GLY A 136 -2.28 -3.69 -0.28
CA GLY A 136 -1.32 -2.74 0.28
C GLY A 136 -1.78 -2.11 1.59
N SER A 137 -3.07 -2.11 1.90
CA SER A 137 -3.56 -1.62 3.20
C SER A 137 -3.07 -2.47 4.36
N GLY A 138 -2.97 -3.79 4.17
CA GLY A 138 -2.38 -4.70 5.16
C GLY A 138 -0.87 -4.46 5.35
N VAL A 139 -0.15 -4.22 4.24
CA VAL A 139 1.28 -3.90 4.27
C VAL A 139 1.54 -2.56 4.94
N ALA A 140 0.75 -1.53 4.59
CA ALA A 140 0.85 -0.19 5.18
C ALA A 140 0.52 -0.20 6.69
N THR A 141 -0.50 -0.95 7.10
CA THR A 141 -0.86 -1.11 8.51
C THR A 141 0.27 -1.80 9.28
N TYR A 142 0.86 -2.85 8.71
CA TYR A 142 2.01 -3.51 9.33
C TYR A 142 3.20 -2.55 9.47
N LEU A 143 3.56 -1.82 8.41
CA LEU A 143 4.64 -0.82 8.49
C LEU A 143 4.38 0.19 9.60
N ALA A 144 3.17 0.72 9.70
CA ALA A 144 2.79 1.68 10.73
C ALA A 144 2.82 1.08 12.16
N SER A 145 2.68 -0.24 12.30
CA SER A 145 2.85 -0.91 13.60
C SER A 145 4.32 -1.04 14.03
N GLN A 146 5.25 -0.94 13.08
CA GLN A 146 6.69 -1.16 13.31
C GLN A 146 7.53 0.13 13.24
N ARG A 147 6.99 1.20 12.70
CA ARG A 147 7.68 2.49 12.52
C ARG A 147 6.74 3.64 12.90
N SER A 148 7.32 4.71 13.44
CA SER A 148 6.57 5.93 13.70
C SER A 148 6.14 6.58 12.38
N MET A 149 4.83 6.86 12.23
CA MET A 149 4.26 7.49 11.05
C MET A 149 3.62 8.82 11.39
N HIS A 150 3.83 9.82 10.52
CA HIS A 150 3.10 11.07 10.57
C HIS A 150 1.61 10.88 10.28
N GLY A 151 1.27 9.87 9.48
CA GLY A 151 -0.09 9.47 9.18
C GLY A 151 -0.18 8.21 8.33
N VAL A 152 -1.37 7.64 8.28
CA VAL A 152 -1.69 6.42 7.52
C VAL A 152 -2.89 6.71 6.63
N LEU A 153 -2.77 6.43 5.34
CA LEU A 153 -3.85 6.56 4.36
C LEU A 153 -4.16 5.18 3.79
N LEU A 154 -5.37 4.69 4.03
CA LEU A 154 -5.80 3.38 3.55
C LEU A 154 -6.95 3.52 2.57
N VAL A 155 -6.85 2.85 1.44
CA VAL A 155 -7.83 2.86 0.35
C VAL A 155 -8.40 1.47 0.17
N ALA A 156 -9.72 1.34 0.22
CA ALA A 156 -10.44 0.06 0.18
C ALA A 156 -9.78 -1.00 1.09
N PRO A 157 -9.57 -0.69 2.39
CA PRO A 157 -8.83 -1.56 3.29
C PRO A 157 -9.72 -2.67 3.86
N PHE A 158 -9.07 -3.66 4.45
CA PHE A 158 -9.70 -4.79 5.13
C PHE A 158 -9.10 -4.97 6.55
N ASP A 159 -9.85 -5.61 7.41
CA ASP A 159 -9.43 -6.03 8.75
C ASP A 159 -8.50 -7.26 8.72
N SER A 160 -8.78 -8.23 7.84
CA SER A 160 -7.95 -9.41 7.58
C SER A 160 -8.29 -10.00 6.20
N ILE A 161 -7.28 -10.45 5.44
CA ILE A 161 -7.51 -11.18 4.18
C ILE A 161 -8.27 -12.48 4.44
N THR A 162 -7.97 -13.16 5.53
CA THR A 162 -8.68 -14.38 5.92
C THR A 162 -10.17 -14.13 6.13
N GLU A 163 -10.54 -13.02 6.76
CA GLU A 163 -11.94 -12.66 6.97
C GLU A 163 -12.62 -12.24 5.67
N VAL A 164 -11.94 -11.54 4.77
CA VAL A 164 -12.45 -11.25 3.42
C VAL A 164 -12.74 -12.54 2.68
N ALA A 165 -11.79 -13.46 2.65
CA ALA A 165 -11.94 -14.75 1.98
C ALA A 165 -13.06 -15.60 2.63
N GLN A 166 -13.19 -15.58 3.96
CA GLN A 166 -14.28 -16.28 4.66
C GLN A 166 -15.67 -15.72 4.30
N ASN A 167 -15.79 -14.40 4.08
CA ASN A 167 -17.04 -13.79 3.60
C ASN A 167 -17.38 -14.24 2.17
N LEU A 168 -16.36 -14.32 1.29
CA LEU A 168 -16.55 -14.74 -0.11
C LEU A 168 -16.86 -16.25 -0.23
N TYR A 169 -16.33 -17.05 0.69
CA TYR A 169 -16.46 -18.51 0.69
C TYR A 169 -16.96 -19.03 2.04
N PRO A 170 -18.22 -18.71 2.42
CA PRO A 170 -18.74 -19.00 3.76
C PRO A 170 -18.81 -20.49 4.11
N PHE A 171 -18.85 -21.36 3.11
CA PHE A 171 -18.93 -22.83 3.29
C PHE A 171 -17.56 -23.50 3.38
N LEU A 172 -16.46 -22.78 3.14
CA LEU A 172 -15.10 -23.31 3.24
C LEU A 172 -14.48 -22.97 4.61
N PRO A 173 -13.68 -23.87 5.19
CA PRO A 173 -12.95 -23.56 6.42
C PRO A 173 -11.70 -22.69 6.13
N VAL A 174 -11.93 -21.48 5.64
CA VAL A 174 -10.86 -20.57 5.12
C VAL A 174 -9.78 -20.32 6.15
N ARG A 175 -10.15 -20.12 7.42
CA ARG A 175 -9.19 -19.90 8.51
C ARG A 175 -8.22 -21.07 8.71
N LEU A 176 -8.67 -22.31 8.47
CA LEU A 176 -7.80 -23.49 8.56
C LEU A 176 -6.87 -23.61 7.35
N ILE A 177 -7.27 -23.10 6.19
CA ILE A 177 -6.52 -23.18 4.93
C ILE A 177 -5.50 -22.06 4.84
N LEU A 178 -5.91 -20.81 5.11
CA LEU A 178 -5.08 -19.61 4.95
C LEU A 178 -4.34 -19.19 6.22
N GLY A 179 -4.78 -19.66 7.40
CA GLY A 179 -4.29 -19.11 8.67
C GLY A 179 -4.75 -17.66 8.87
N ASP A 180 -3.90 -16.85 9.48
CA ASP A 180 -4.20 -15.45 9.81
C ASP A 180 -3.38 -14.52 8.90
N LEU A 181 -3.94 -14.23 7.71
CA LEU A 181 -3.27 -13.42 6.71
C LEU A 181 -3.65 -11.94 6.83
N TYR A 182 -2.60 -11.09 6.93
CA TYR A 182 -2.72 -9.62 6.99
C TYR A 182 -3.79 -9.16 7.99
N ASN A 183 -3.67 -9.63 9.24
CA ASN A 183 -4.58 -9.26 10.31
C ASN A 183 -4.32 -7.83 10.80
N SER A 184 -4.83 -6.86 10.03
CA SER A 184 -4.73 -5.43 10.33
C SER A 184 -5.50 -5.07 11.60
N ALA A 185 -6.63 -5.75 11.86
CA ALA A 185 -7.45 -5.49 13.04
C ALA A 185 -6.74 -5.83 14.36
N ALA A 186 -5.87 -6.84 14.36
CA ALA A 186 -5.07 -7.17 15.54
C ALA A 186 -4.00 -6.11 15.86
N LEU A 187 -3.50 -5.40 14.85
CA LEU A 187 -2.50 -4.34 14.99
C LEU A 187 -3.12 -2.98 15.30
N ALA A 188 -4.33 -2.74 14.82
CA ALA A 188 -5.00 -1.44 14.82
C ALA A 188 -5.18 -0.79 16.22
N PRO A 189 -5.48 -1.53 17.31
CA PRO A 189 -5.66 -0.92 18.64
C PRO A 189 -4.41 -0.21 19.19
N ALA A 190 -3.21 -0.66 18.78
CA ALA A 190 -1.95 -0.06 19.20
C ALA A 190 -1.50 1.13 18.35
N MET A 191 -2.23 1.44 17.27
CA MET A 191 -1.89 2.55 16.38
C MET A 191 -2.18 3.89 17.04
N THR A 192 -1.21 4.79 16.97
CA THR A 192 -1.35 6.18 17.43
C THR A 192 -1.36 7.18 16.28
N ALA A 193 -0.84 6.81 15.12
CA ALA A 193 -0.80 7.65 13.93
C ALA A 193 -2.22 7.98 13.43
N PRO A 194 -2.47 9.22 12.96
CA PRO A 194 -3.73 9.60 12.35
C PRO A 194 -4.04 8.75 11.11
N LEU A 195 -5.27 8.22 11.04
CA LEU A 195 -5.78 7.45 9.91
C LEU A 195 -6.70 8.28 9.03
N ARG A 196 -6.45 8.26 7.72
CA ARG A 196 -7.45 8.54 6.70
C ARG A 196 -7.82 7.23 6.00
N MET A 197 -9.09 6.86 6.07
CA MET A 197 -9.63 5.69 5.37
C MET A 197 -10.55 6.14 4.25
N ILE A 198 -10.33 5.63 3.03
CA ILE A 198 -11.20 5.88 1.87
C ILE A 198 -11.83 4.55 1.46
N VAL A 199 -13.15 4.50 1.41
CA VAL A 199 -13.93 3.30 1.09
C VAL A 199 -14.85 3.55 -0.11
N ALA A 200 -15.00 2.55 -0.95
CA ALA A 200 -16.00 2.51 -2.00
C ALA A 200 -17.35 2.06 -1.44
N SER A 201 -18.44 2.75 -1.78
CA SER A 201 -19.77 2.38 -1.25
C SER A 201 -20.34 1.08 -1.85
N HIS A 202 -19.87 0.70 -3.03
CA HIS A 202 -20.25 -0.52 -3.76
C HIS A 202 -19.03 -1.42 -3.99
N ASP A 203 -18.18 -1.56 -2.97
CA ASP A 203 -17.01 -2.43 -3.06
C ASP A 203 -17.43 -3.90 -3.15
N GLU A 204 -17.23 -4.48 -4.34
CA GLU A 204 -17.59 -5.86 -4.65
C GLU A 204 -16.48 -6.87 -4.30
N VAL A 205 -15.29 -6.37 -3.93
CA VAL A 205 -14.12 -7.19 -3.57
C VAL A 205 -13.92 -7.25 -2.06
N ILE A 206 -13.90 -6.07 -1.42
CA ILE A 206 -13.75 -5.95 0.02
C ILE A 206 -15.09 -5.49 0.61
N PRO A 207 -15.85 -6.38 1.26
CA PRO A 207 -17.10 -5.97 1.90
C PRO A 207 -16.88 -4.78 2.83
N VAL A 208 -17.72 -3.76 2.72
CA VAL A 208 -17.60 -2.49 3.49
C VAL A 208 -17.49 -2.74 5.00
N GLN A 209 -18.10 -3.82 5.49
CA GLN A 209 -18.00 -4.24 6.89
C GLN A 209 -16.57 -4.57 7.31
N ARG A 210 -15.73 -5.09 6.40
CA ARG A 210 -14.32 -5.40 6.68
C ARG A 210 -13.50 -4.12 6.90
N SER A 211 -13.76 -3.10 6.08
CA SER A 211 -13.19 -1.75 6.28
C SER A 211 -13.70 -1.11 7.58
N GLN A 212 -14.99 -1.29 7.89
CA GLN A 212 -15.60 -0.75 9.12
C GLN A 212 -14.96 -1.37 10.36
N HIS A 213 -14.76 -2.68 10.40
CA HIS A 213 -14.11 -3.36 11.54
C HIS A 213 -12.69 -2.82 11.78
N LEU A 214 -11.92 -2.63 10.71
CA LEU A 214 -10.58 -2.04 10.85
C LEU A 214 -10.67 -0.59 11.36
N PHE A 215 -11.61 0.19 10.83
CA PHE A 215 -11.81 1.57 11.26
C PHE A 215 -12.14 1.65 12.75
N ASP A 216 -13.07 0.83 13.22
CA ASP A 216 -13.50 0.82 14.62
C ASP A 216 -12.37 0.41 15.56
N ALA A 217 -11.53 -0.56 15.14
CA ALA A 217 -10.40 -1.06 15.90
C ALA A 217 -9.22 -0.07 16.00
N TRP A 218 -9.13 0.94 15.11
CA TRP A 218 -7.99 1.85 15.07
C TRP A 218 -7.90 2.72 16.32
N GLY A 219 -6.77 2.68 17.03
CA GLY A 219 -6.58 3.36 18.32
C GLY A 219 -6.30 4.85 18.22
N GLY A 220 -5.68 5.33 17.13
CA GLY A 220 -5.34 6.72 16.90
C GLY A 220 -6.51 7.57 16.37
N PRO A 221 -6.27 8.88 16.16
CA PRO A 221 -7.24 9.74 15.47
C PRO A 221 -7.59 9.16 14.10
N LYS A 222 -8.87 9.13 13.74
CA LYS A 222 -9.32 8.47 12.52
C LYS A 222 -10.45 9.20 11.82
N GLU A 223 -10.39 9.22 10.51
CA GLU A 223 -11.41 9.82 9.66
C GLU A 223 -11.68 8.92 8.45
N ARG A 224 -12.96 8.70 8.12
CA ARG A 224 -13.39 7.90 6.98
C ARG A 224 -14.08 8.76 5.95
N VAL A 225 -13.74 8.56 4.69
CA VAL A 225 -14.39 9.12 3.53
C VAL A 225 -14.98 7.97 2.71
N THR A 226 -16.28 8.00 2.48
CA THR A 226 -16.96 7.03 1.61
C THR A 226 -17.23 7.68 0.27
N ILE A 227 -16.74 7.05 -0.81
CA ILE A 227 -16.98 7.51 -2.17
C ILE A 227 -18.26 6.86 -2.67
N ALA A 228 -19.29 7.67 -2.82
CA ALA A 228 -20.60 7.22 -3.25
C ALA A 228 -20.60 6.72 -4.71
N GLY A 229 -21.20 5.57 -4.95
CA GLY A 229 -21.29 4.95 -6.29
C GLY A 229 -20.01 4.24 -6.75
N ALA A 230 -18.90 4.38 -6.03
CA ALA A 230 -17.64 3.73 -6.41
C ALA A 230 -17.64 2.25 -6.06
N GLY A 231 -17.06 1.43 -6.93
CA GLY A 231 -16.63 0.06 -6.69
C GLY A 231 -15.16 -0.04 -6.30
N HIS A 232 -14.65 -1.26 -6.13
CA HIS A 232 -13.25 -1.50 -5.72
C HIS A 232 -12.22 -0.96 -6.71
N ASN A 233 -12.50 -1.09 -8.00
CA ASN A 233 -11.52 -0.86 -9.07
C ASN A 233 -11.71 0.47 -9.82
N ASP A 234 -12.66 1.32 -9.41
CA ASP A 234 -12.93 2.59 -10.08
C ASP A 234 -12.82 3.83 -9.17
N LEU A 235 -12.44 3.66 -7.90
CA LEU A 235 -12.23 4.75 -6.92
C LEU A 235 -11.46 5.92 -7.51
N GLN A 236 -10.40 5.65 -8.28
CA GLN A 236 -9.54 6.65 -8.89
C GLN A 236 -10.23 7.45 -10.03
N GLN A 237 -11.40 7.06 -10.47
CA GLN A 237 -12.20 7.78 -11.45
C GLN A 237 -13.05 8.88 -10.79
N HIS A 238 -13.20 8.84 -9.47
CA HIS A 238 -14.00 9.79 -8.71
C HIS A 238 -13.13 10.97 -8.22
N ARG A 239 -13.59 12.18 -8.43
CA ARG A 239 -12.89 13.40 -8.00
C ARG A 239 -12.68 13.45 -6.49
N GLU A 240 -13.67 13.00 -5.74
CA GLU A 240 -13.71 12.97 -4.27
C GLU A 240 -12.58 12.11 -3.69
N TYR A 241 -12.20 11.04 -4.37
CA TYR A 241 -11.08 10.18 -4.02
C TYR A 241 -9.77 10.99 -3.94
N TRP A 242 -9.43 11.70 -5.01
CA TRP A 242 -8.21 12.51 -5.07
C TRP A 242 -8.26 13.70 -4.13
N GLN A 243 -9.44 14.27 -3.91
CA GLN A 243 -9.64 15.35 -2.95
C GLN A 243 -9.42 14.88 -1.50
N ALA A 244 -9.88 13.68 -1.16
CA ALA A 244 -9.64 13.08 0.16
C ALA A 244 -8.16 12.85 0.44
N ILE A 245 -7.38 12.42 -0.57
CA ILE A 245 -5.92 12.27 -0.48
C ILE A 245 -5.26 13.63 -0.28
N ARG A 246 -5.54 14.62 -1.14
CA ARG A 246 -4.96 15.98 -1.02
C ARG A 246 -5.26 16.63 0.34
N ASN A 247 -6.47 16.46 0.85
CA ASN A 247 -6.86 17.01 2.14
C ASN A 247 -6.11 16.36 3.31
N PHE A 248 -5.73 15.10 3.18
CA PHE A 248 -4.90 14.41 4.16
C PHE A 248 -3.44 14.90 4.14
N LEU A 249 -2.87 15.09 2.96
CA LEU A 249 -1.48 15.54 2.76
C LEU A 249 -1.21 16.99 3.21
N ARG A 250 -2.26 17.81 3.39
CA ARG A 250 -2.14 19.20 3.80
C ARG A 250 -2.15 19.40 5.33
N ARG A 251 -2.33 18.35 6.07
CA ARG A 251 -2.29 18.38 7.56
C ARG A 251 -0.84 18.29 8.03
#